data_8b59a163e00a14c41588031f9f20bf50
#
_entry.id   8b59a163e00a14c41588031f9f20bf50
#
_cell.length_a   1.000
_cell.length_b   1.000
_cell.length_c   1.000
_cell.angle_alpha   90.00
_cell.angle_beta   90.00
_cell.angle_gamma   90.00
#
_symmetry.space_group_name_H-M   'P 1'
#
loop_
_entity.id
_entity.type
_entity.pdbx_description
1 polymer ?
#
loop_
_entity_poly.entity_id
_entity_poly.type
_entity_poly.pdbx_seq_one_letter_code
_entity_poly.pdbx_strand_id
1 'polypeptide(L)'
;MMSVSLISALVISLGKIAISLLSAFAIVYFRFPLRMFCFWAIFITLMLPVEVRIFPTYQVVSDLHLLNSYAGLTIPLIASATATFLFRQFFMTVPDELVEAARVDGAGPMRFFKDVLLPLSGTSIAALFVIQFIYGWNQYLWPLLVTTDESMYPVVIGIKRMISGGDSAQQWNLVMATAMLAMVPPALVVMLMQKWFIKGLVDSEK
;
A
#
# COMPACT_ATOMS: atom_id res chain seq x y z
N MET A 1 3.44 8.74 -18.15
CA MET A 1 2.72 9.21 -16.94
C MET A 1 1.70 8.18 -16.42
N MET A 2 0.68 7.76 -17.19
CA MET A 2 -0.30 6.74 -16.75
C MET A 2 0.36 5.41 -16.34
N SER A 3 1.28 4.90 -17.15
CA SER A 3 2.04 3.67 -16.84
C SER A 3 2.89 3.81 -15.59
N VAL A 4 3.53 4.96 -15.39
CA VAL A 4 4.32 5.23 -14.17
C VAL A 4 3.44 5.20 -12.94
N SER A 5 2.27 5.89 -12.98
CA SER A 5 1.30 5.84 -11.87
C SER A 5 0.80 4.42 -11.62
N LEU A 6 0.46 3.66 -12.67
CA LEU A 6 -0.06 2.31 -12.52
C LEU A 6 0.97 1.36 -11.88
N ILE A 7 2.19 1.35 -12.41
CA ILE A 7 3.28 0.53 -11.89
C ILE A 7 3.59 0.91 -10.44
N SER A 8 3.74 2.20 -10.16
CA SER A 8 4.04 2.68 -8.79
C SER A 8 2.91 2.33 -7.82
N ALA A 9 1.65 2.55 -8.18
CA ALA A 9 0.51 2.22 -7.32
C ALA A 9 0.40 0.72 -7.04
N LEU A 10 0.63 -0.13 -8.06
CA LEU A 10 0.64 -1.60 -7.89
C LEU A 10 1.80 -2.05 -7.00
N VAL A 11 3.02 -1.58 -7.25
CA VAL A 11 4.19 -1.98 -6.45
C VAL A 11 4.05 -1.52 -5.00
N ILE A 12 3.58 -0.29 -4.77
CA ILE A 12 3.35 0.25 -3.43
C ILE A 12 2.26 -0.56 -2.71
N SER A 13 1.12 -0.82 -3.34
CA SER A 13 0.01 -1.53 -2.70
C SER A 13 0.35 -2.98 -2.38
N LEU A 14 0.92 -3.72 -3.34
CA LEU A 14 1.32 -5.11 -3.14
C LEU A 14 2.47 -5.23 -2.13
N GLY A 15 3.47 -4.34 -2.20
CA GLY A 15 4.57 -4.30 -1.25
C GLY A 15 4.11 -4.04 0.18
N LYS A 16 3.22 -3.05 0.37
CA LYS A 16 2.62 -2.76 1.68
C LYS A 16 1.87 -3.95 2.24
N ILE A 17 1.04 -4.61 1.44
CA ILE A 17 0.27 -5.79 1.87
C ILE A 17 1.21 -6.93 2.25
N ALA A 18 2.17 -7.26 1.41
CA ALA A 18 3.09 -8.37 1.64
C ALA A 18 3.90 -8.18 2.94
N ILE A 19 4.53 -7.01 3.11
CA ILE A 19 5.33 -6.70 4.30
C ILE A 19 4.44 -6.67 5.55
N SER A 20 3.25 -6.08 5.46
CA SER A 20 2.33 -5.96 6.60
C SER A 20 1.75 -7.29 7.04
N LEU A 21 1.40 -8.19 6.10
CA LEU A 21 0.95 -9.54 6.39
C LEU A 21 2.03 -10.33 7.14
N LEU A 22 3.27 -10.32 6.61
CA LEU A 22 4.39 -11.03 7.23
C LEU A 22 4.74 -10.46 8.61
N SER A 23 4.74 -9.13 8.75
CA SER A 23 5.00 -8.47 10.03
C SER A 23 3.92 -8.78 11.06
N ALA A 24 2.64 -8.71 10.67
CA ALA A 24 1.52 -9.04 11.55
C ALA A 24 1.56 -10.52 11.94
N PHE A 25 1.85 -11.43 10.99
CA PHE A 25 2.01 -12.85 11.25
C PHE A 25 3.12 -13.12 12.27
N ALA A 26 4.29 -12.50 12.11
CA ALA A 26 5.39 -12.63 13.04
C ALA A 26 5.01 -12.14 14.45
N ILE A 27 4.35 -10.99 14.54
CA ILE A 27 3.98 -10.37 15.81
C ILE A 27 2.90 -11.17 16.55
N VAL A 28 1.96 -11.80 15.86
CA VAL A 28 0.84 -12.53 16.50
C VAL A 28 1.24 -13.95 16.85
N TYR A 29 1.82 -14.70 15.93
CA TYR A 29 1.98 -16.16 16.05
C TYR A 29 3.35 -16.62 16.55
N PHE A 30 4.38 -15.75 16.50
CA PHE A 30 5.69 -16.12 17.01
C PHE A 30 5.96 -15.51 18.37
N ARG A 31 6.58 -16.32 19.26
CA ARG A 31 7.04 -15.87 20.57
C ARG A 31 8.54 -15.57 20.48
N PHE A 32 8.90 -14.31 20.33
CA PHE A 32 10.30 -13.86 20.35
C PHE A 32 10.48 -12.69 21.33
N PRO A 33 11.69 -12.50 21.85
CA PRO A 33 11.98 -11.37 22.73
C PRO A 33 11.72 -10.06 21.99
N LEU A 34 11.30 -9.03 22.72
CA LEU A 34 11.00 -7.69 22.18
C LEU A 34 9.85 -7.62 21.16
N ARG A 35 9.02 -8.67 21.04
CA ARG A 35 7.84 -8.68 20.13
C ARG A 35 6.99 -7.42 20.25
N MET A 36 6.65 -7.05 21.48
CA MET A 36 5.83 -5.85 21.72
C MET A 36 6.58 -4.55 21.45
N PHE A 37 7.88 -4.53 21.70
CA PHE A 37 8.72 -3.39 21.32
C PHE A 37 8.72 -3.17 19.79
N CYS A 38 8.91 -4.22 19.01
CA CYS A 38 8.84 -4.14 17.55
C CYS A 38 7.46 -3.63 17.07
N PHE A 39 6.38 -4.12 17.68
CA PHE A 39 5.04 -3.63 17.36
C PHE A 39 4.89 -2.14 17.65
N TRP A 40 5.28 -1.70 18.85
CA TRP A 40 5.18 -0.29 19.23
C TRP A 40 6.11 0.61 18.40
N ALA A 41 7.31 0.12 18.06
CA ALA A 41 8.22 0.85 17.16
C ALA A 41 7.57 1.09 15.79
N ILE A 42 6.93 0.06 15.19
CA ILE A 42 6.18 0.21 13.94
C ILE A 42 4.99 1.17 14.15
N PHE A 43 4.25 1.02 15.25
CA PHE A 43 3.05 1.83 15.51
C PHE A 43 3.38 3.32 15.70
N ILE A 44 4.45 3.66 16.39
CA ILE A 44 4.90 5.04 16.61
C ILE A 44 5.18 5.74 15.26
N THR A 45 5.61 5.01 14.23
CA THR A 45 5.82 5.61 12.90
C THR A 45 4.55 6.19 12.28
N LEU A 46 3.36 5.76 12.71
CA LEU A 46 2.09 6.38 12.29
C LEU A 46 1.92 7.81 12.81
N MET A 47 2.51 8.11 13.96
CA MET A 47 2.38 9.42 14.60
C MET A 47 3.30 10.47 13.97
N LEU A 48 4.29 10.04 13.19
CA LEU A 48 5.22 10.96 12.51
C LEU A 48 4.57 11.49 11.22
N PRO A 49 4.31 12.80 11.13
CA PRO A 49 3.85 13.42 9.88
C PRO A 49 4.81 13.12 8.72
N VAL A 50 4.26 12.95 7.52
CA VAL A 50 5.05 12.68 6.31
C VAL A 50 6.07 13.79 6.07
N GLU A 51 5.70 15.02 6.37
CA GLU A 51 6.50 16.24 6.18
C GLU A 51 7.80 16.20 7.00
N VAL A 52 7.77 15.61 8.19
CA VAL A 52 8.96 15.50 9.06
C VAL A 52 9.98 14.50 8.51
N ARG A 53 9.51 13.38 7.95
CA ARG A 53 10.36 12.29 7.47
C ARG A 53 10.74 12.38 6.00
N ILE A 54 10.10 13.27 5.22
CA ILE A 54 10.28 13.32 3.77
C ILE A 54 11.72 13.69 3.39
N PHE A 55 12.32 14.67 4.09
CA PHE A 55 13.67 15.13 3.80
C PHE A 55 14.75 14.07 4.10
N PRO A 56 14.78 13.43 5.29
CA PRO A 56 15.70 12.32 5.53
C PRO A 56 15.52 11.16 4.56
N THR A 57 14.27 10.84 4.18
CA THR A 57 14.00 9.78 3.20
C THR A 57 14.55 10.14 1.83
N TYR A 58 14.41 11.39 1.41
CA TYR A 58 14.97 11.89 0.15
C TYR A 58 16.51 11.78 0.14
N GLN A 59 17.17 12.16 1.23
CA GLN A 59 18.64 12.04 1.33
C GLN A 59 19.08 10.59 1.12
N VAL A 60 18.47 9.63 1.82
CA VAL A 60 18.81 8.21 1.68
C VAL A 60 18.57 7.72 0.23
N VAL A 61 17.48 8.11 -0.40
CA VAL A 61 17.18 7.73 -1.79
C VAL A 61 18.21 8.35 -2.76
N SER A 62 18.62 9.58 -2.51
CA SER A 62 19.66 10.27 -3.29
C SER A 62 21.02 9.61 -3.13
N ASP A 63 21.43 9.29 -1.89
CA ASP A 63 22.71 8.65 -1.59
C ASP A 63 22.81 7.24 -2.20
N LEU A 64 21.66 6.55 -2.30
CA LEU A 64 21.54 5.25 -2.97
C LEU A 64 21.44 5.35 -4.50
N HIS A 65 21.52 6.56 -5.08
CA HIS A 65 21.37 6.81 -6.52
C HIS A 65 20.07 6.27 -7.13
N LEU A 66 18.96 6.31 -6.35
CA LEU A 66 17.64 5.82 -6.79
C LEU A 66 16.72 6.94 -7.31
N LEU A 67 17.22 8.19 -7.46
CA LEU A 67 16.45 9.27 -8.09
C LEU A 67 16.09 8.90 -9.54
N ASN A 68 14.97 9.41 -10.02
CA ASN A 68 14.47 9.12 -11.37
C ASN A 68 14.33 7.62 -11.68
N SER A 69 13.90 6.83 -10.69
CA SER A 69 13.70 5.38 -10.86
C SER A 69 12.41 4.90 -10.20
N TYR A 70 11.87 3.78 -10.69
CA TYR A 70 10.73 3.12 -10.04
C TYR A 70 11.05 2.68 -8.60
N ALA A 71 12.30 2.29 -8.33
CA ALA A 71 12.74 1.94 -6.99
C ALA A 71 12.65 3.13 -6.04
N GLY A 72 13.14 4.28 -6.43
CA GLY A 72 13.04 5.52 -5.64
C GLY A 72 11.60 5.98 -5.43
N LEU A 73 10.72 5.79 -6.42
CA LEU A 73 9.30 6.10 -6.31
C LEU A 73 8.54 5.18 -5.35
N THR A 74 8.96 3.91 -5.21
CA THR A 74 8.13 2.89 -4.56
C THR A 74 8.71 2.35 -3.26
N ILE A 75 10.00 2.01 -3.19
CA ILE A 75 10.61 1.36 -2.03
C ILE A 75 10.37 2.11 -0.71
N PRO A 76 10.55 3.44 -0.62
CA PRO A 76 10.31 4.17 0.63
C PRO A 76 8.84 4.14 1.09
N LEU A 77 7.92 3.82 0.19
CA LEU A 77 6.48 3.81 0.44
C LEU A 77 5.89 2.43 0.69
N ILE A 78 6.64 1.32 0.52
CA ILE A 78 6.10 -0.04 0.70
C ILE A 78 5.92 -0.46 2.17
N ALA A 79 6.45 0.27 3.14
CA ALA A 79 6.18 0.06 4.56
C ALA A 79 4.88 0.75 4.97
N SER A 80 4.04 0.07 5.75
CA SER A 80 2.78 0.62 6.24
C SER A 80 2.46 0.11 7.65
N ALA A 81 2.61 0.99 8.63
CA ALA A 81 2.21 0.67 10.00
C ALA A 81 0.69 0.49 10.13
N THR A 82 -0.12 1.28 9.40
CA THR A 82 -1.59 1.12 9.36
C THR A 82 -2.00 -0.27 8.86
N ALA A 83 -1.43 -0.74 7.75
CA ALA A 83 -1.75 -2.06 7.22
C ALA A 83 -1.29 -3.17 8.17
N THR A 84 -0.10 -3.06 8.78
CA THR A 84 0.40 -3.99 9.79
C THR A 84 -0.52 -4.05 11.01
N PHE A 85 -0.99 -2.89 11.48
CA PHE A 85 -1.95 -2.81 12.59
C PHE A 85 -3.27 -3.50 12.26
N LEU A 86 -3.85 -3.24 11.09
CA LEU A 86 -5.12 -3.83 10.67
C LEU A 86 -5.02 -5.36 10.50
N PHE A 87 -3.95 -5.86 9.86
CA PHE A 87 -3.74 -7.30 9.78
C PHE A 87 -3.49 -7.94 11.14
N ARG A 88 -2.76 -7.27 12.04
CA ARG A 88 -2.59 -7.75 13.41
C ARG A 88 -3.93 -7.87 14.13
N GLN A 89 -4.80 -6.85 14.04
CA GLN A 89 -6.13 -6.90 14.64
C GLN A 89 -6.95 -8.05 14.08
N PHE A 90 -6.95 -8.23 12.78
CA PHE A 90 -7.62 -9.35 12.14
C PHE A 90 -7.05 -10.70 12.60
N PHE A 91 -5.74 -10.88 12.64
CA PHE A 91 -5.13 -12.14 13.07
C PHE A 91 -5.42 -12.49 14.54
N MET A 92 -5.64 -11.48 15.37
CA MET A 92 -6.06 -11.69 16.77
C MET A 92 -7.52 -12.15 16.92
N THR A 93 -8.34 -12.03 15.87
CA THR A 93 -9.73 -12.55 15.86
C THR A 93 -9.81 -13.99 15.35
N VAL A 94 -8.73 -14.52 14.78
CA VAL A 94 -8.69 -15.90 14.27
C VAL A 94 -8.68 -16.86 15.46
N PRO A 95 -9.61 -17.84 15.52
CA PRO A 95 -9.68 -18.78 16.62
C PRO A 95 -8.41 -19.63 16.80
N ASP A 96 -7.99 -19.84 18.05
CA ASP A 96 -6.80 -20.63 18.36
C ASP A 96 -6.95 -22.11 17.94
N GLU A 97 -8.18 -22.61 17.86
CA GLU A 97 -8.51 -23.97 17.40
C GLU A 97 -7.98 -24.24 15.97
N LEU A 98 -7.97 -23.23 15.09
CA LEU A 98 -7.41 -23.39 13.75
C LEU A 98 -5.88 -23.54 13.78
N VAL A 99 -5.22 -22.90 14.74
CA VAL A 99 -3.76 -23.05 14.95
C VAL A 99 -3.45 -24.44 15.49
N GLU A 100 -4.27 -24.91 16.44
CA GLU A 100 -4.12 -26.23 17.06
C GLU A 100 -4.39 -27.35 16.04
N ALA A 101 -5.48 -27.25 15.28
CA ALA A 101 -5.80 -28.18 14.20
C ALA A 101 -4.66 -28.29 13.17
N ALA A 102 -4.13 -27.15 12.71
CA ALA A 102 -3.00 -27.15 11.79
C ALA A 102 -1.74 -27.81 12.38
N ARG A 103 -1.50 -27.68 13.68
CA ARG A 103 -0.38 -28.36 14.38
C ARG A 103 -0.60 -29.86 14.46
N VAL A 104 -1.81 -30.31 14.76
CA VAL A 104 -2.16 -31.73 14.77
C VAL A 104 -1.96 -32.37 13.40
N ASP A 105 -2.29 -31.63 12.34
CA ASP A 105 -2.06 -32.04 10.95
C ASP A 105 -0.58 -31.93 10.51
N GLY A 106 0.33 -31.58 11.41
CA GLY A 106 1.77 -31.47 11.15
C GLY A 106 2.15 -30.27 10.28
N ALA A 107 1.29 -29.26 10.18
CA ALA A 107 1.58 -28.05 9.41
C ALA A 107 2.59 -27.17 10.15
N GLY A 108 3.71 -26.84 9.48
CA GLY A 108 4.62 -25.82 9.95
C GLY A 108 4.04 -24.41 9.84
N PRO A 109 4.65 -23.40 10.49
CA PRO A 109 4.12 -22.04 10.55
C PRO A 109 3.84 -21.42 9.16
N MET A 110 4.71 -21.62 8.18
CA MET A 110 4.54 -21.07 6.84
C MET A 110 3.41 -21.77 6.07
N ARG A 111 3.19 -23.08 6.33
CA ARG A 111 2.07 -23.81 5.75
C ARG A 111 0.75 -23.31 6.36
N PHE A 112 0.68 -23.11 7.67
CA PHE A 112 -0.45 -22.48 8.33
C PHE A 112 -0.74 -21.07 7.76
N PHE A 113 0.30 -20.25 7.58
CA PHE A 113 0.16 -18.94 6.99
C PHE A 113 -0.45 -18.99 5.59
N LYS A 114 0.09 -19.87 4.70
CA LYS A 114 -0.33 -19.95 3.31
C LYS A 114 -1.70 -20.62 3.13
N ASP A 115 -1.94 -21.72 3.86
CA ASP A 115 -3.10 -22.58 3.60
C ASP A 115 -4.33 -22.19 4.45
N VAL A 116 -4.13 -21.46 5.57
CA VAL A 116 -5.20 -21.04 6.47
C VAL A 116 -5.33 -19.53 6.55
N LEU A 117 -4.29 -18.83 7.01
CA LEU A 117 -4.39 -17.39 7.28
C LEU A 117 -4.57 -16.55 6.02
N LEU A 118 -3.83 -16.84 4.96
CA LEU A 118 -3.88 -16.05 3.73
C LEU A 118 -5.26 -16.14 3.06
N PRO A 119 -5.88 -17.33 2.90
CA PRO A 119 -7.26 -17.45 2.41
C PRO A 119 -8.29 -16.73 3.29
N LEU A 120 -8.20 -16.86 4.62
CA LEU A 120 -9.09 -16.17 5.57
C LEU A 120 -8.95 -14.65 5.48
N SER A 121 -7.76 -14.16 5.17
CA SER A 121 -7.47 -12.72 5.03
C SER A 121 -7.98 -12.10 3.73
N GLY A 122 -8.58 -12.87 2.84
CA GLY A 122 -8.91 -12.44 1.47
C GLY A 122 -9.69 -11.12 1.40
N THR A 123 -10.72 -10.96 2.24
CA THR A 123 -11.52 -9.73 2.31
C THR A 123 -10.71 -8.54 2.82
N SER A 124 -9.92 -8.75 3.90
CA SER A 124 -9.06 -7.71 4.47
C SER A 124 -7.95 -7.29 3.49
N ILE A 125 -7.37 -8.25 2.75
CA ILE A 125 -6.39 -7.99 1.68
C ILE A 125 -7.02 -7.17 0.58
N ALA A 126 -8.23 -7.52 0.10
CA ALA A 126 -8.93 -6.78 -0.94
C ALA A 126 -9.24 -5.35 -0.51
N ALA A 127 -9.72 -5.16 0.72
CA ALA A 127 -9.99 -3.85 1.29
C ALA A 127 -8.73 -2.98 1.34
N LEU A 128 -7.66 -3.51 1.93
CA LEU A 128 -6.39 -2.80 2.03
C LEU A 128 -5.76 -2.55 0.65
N PHE A 129 -5.91 -3.47 -0.30
CA PHE A 129 -5.42 -3.27 -1.66
C PHE A 129 -6.04 -2.03 -2.31
N VAL A 130 -7.36 -1.88 -2.24
CA VAL A 130 -8.05 -0.69 -2.79
C VAL A 130 -7.54 0.59 -2.13
N ILE A 131 -7.47 0.63 -0.80
CA ILE A 131 -7.02 1.79 -0.05
C ILE A 131 -5.57 2.15 -0.42
N GLN A 132 -4.68 1.15 -0.46
CA GLN A 132 -3.26 1.37 -0.73
C GLN A 132 -2.99 1.68 -2.21
N PHE A 133 -3.78 1.12 -3.13
CA PHE A 133 -3.71 1.44 -4.54
C PHE A 133 -4.10 2.91 -4.79
N ILE A 134 -5.22 3.36 -4.22
CA ILE A 134 -5.66 4.76 -4.32
C ILE A 134 -4.62 5.68 -3.68
N TYR A 135 -4.05 5.30 -2.53
CA TYR A 135 -2.96 6.04 -1.90
C TYR A 135 -1.74 6.16 -2.83
N GLY A 136 -1.28 5.05 -3.42
CA GLY A 136 -0.14 5.03 -4.34
C GLY A 136 -0.40 5.80 -5.63
N TRP A 137 -1.64 5.73 -6.17
CA TRP A 137 -2.06 6.45 -7.36
C TRP A 137 -2.05 7.96 -7.18
N ASN A 138 -2.52 8.44 -6.03
CA ASN A 138 -2.64 9.86 -5.72
C ASN A 138 -1.36 10.49 -5.16
N GLN A 139 -0.23 9.77 -5.19
CA GLN A 139 1.04 10.33 -4.74
C GLN A 139 1.44 11.54 -5.59
N TYR A 140 1.74 12.65 -4.91
CA TYR A 140 2.16 13.91 -5.54
C TYR A 140 3.48 14.40 -4.96
N LEU A 141 3.53 14.63 -3.66
CA LEU A 141 4.67 15.28 -3.00
C LEU A 141 5.95 14.46 -3.12
N TRP A 142 5.88 13.16 -2.88
CA TRP A 142 7.04 12.26 -2.95
C TRP A 142 7.60 12.16 -4.38
N PRO A 143 6.80 11.83 -5.40
CA PRO A 143 7.28 11.84 -6.79
C PRO A 143 7.83 13.19 -7.23
N LEU A 144 7.24 14.30 -6.81
CA LEU A 144 7.69 15.65 -7.16
C LEU A 144 9.15 15.91 -6.71
N LEU A 145 9.55 15.31 -5.57
CA LEU A 145 10.90 15.46 -5.03
C LEU A 145 11.92 14.51 -5.68
N VAL A 146 11.52 13.26 -5.95
CA VAL A 146 12.46 12.21 -6.37
C VAL A 146 12.57 12.04 -7.89
N THR A 147 11.69 12.73 -8.65
CA THR A 147 11.74 12.68 -10.11
C THR A 147 11.93 14.08 -10.71
N THR A 148 12.95 14.21 -11.56
CA THR A 148 13.24 15.41 -12.35
C THR A 148 13.05 15.15 -13.84
N ASP A 149 13.02 13.88 -14.26
CA ASP A 149 12.80 13.44 -15.62
C ASP A 149 11.29 13.31 -15.89
N GLU A 150 10.80 13.96 -16.95
CA GLU A 150 9.39 13.94 -17.33
C GLU A 150 8.87 12.54 -17.70
N SER A 151 9.75 11.65 -18.16
CA SER A 151 9.40 10.25 -18.45
C SER A 151 8.96 9.47 -17.22
N MET A 152 9.43 9.89 -16.03
CA MET A 152 9.15 9.27 -14.74
C MET A 152 8.03 9.96 -13.95
N TYR A 153 7.36 10.96 -14.52
CA TYR A 153 6.27 11.65 -13.82
C TYR A 153 4.99 10.81 -13.76
N PRO A 154 4.42 10.63 -12.54
CA PRO A 154 3.06 10.16 -12.38
C PRO A 154 2.03 11.12 -12.97
N VAL A 155 0.84 10.61 -13.27
CA VAL A 155 -0.25 11.36 -13.90
C VAL A 155 -0.67 12.59 -13.09
N VAL A 156 -0.64 12.51 -11.76
CA VAL A 156 -1.01 13.63 -10.86
C VAL A 156 -0.07 14.83 -11.06
N ILE A 157 1.23 14.59 -11.22
CA ILE A 157 2.20 15.66 -11.54
C ILE A 157 1.89 16.24 -12.93
N GLY A 158 1.58 15.40 -13.91
CA GLY A 158 1.21 15.85 -15.25
C GLY A 158 0.01 16.79 -15.25
N ILE A 159 -1.08 16.39 -14.57
CA ILE A 159 -2.28 17.23 -14.42
C ILE A 159 -1.94 18.56 -13.73
N LYS A 160 -1.16 18.52 -12.65
CA LYS A 160 -0.78 19.73 -11.91
C LYS A 160 0.03 20.69 -12.78
N ARG A 161 0.95 20.19 -13.61
CA ARG A 161 1.73 20.99 -14.55
C ARG A 161 0.87 21.63 -15.63
N MET A 162 -0.14 20.91 -16.15
CA MET A 162 -1.11 21.48 -17.10
C MET A 162 -1.89 22.67 -16.52
N ILE A 163 -2.14 22.64 -15.20
CA ILE A 163 -2.80 23.73 -14.50
C ILE A 163 -1.84 24.92 -14.23
N SER A 164 -0.56 24.63 -13.96
CA SER A 164 0.41 25.65 -13.54
C SER A 164 1.18 26.29 -14.69
N GLY A 165 1.05 25.81 -15.92
CA GLY A 165 1.75 26.32 -17.11
C GLY A 165 1.10 27.59 -17.69
N GLY A 166 1.20 28.67 -16.96
CA GLY A 166 0.38 29.84 -17.04
C GLY A 166 0.78 30.95 -18.00
N ASP A 167 0.83 30.87 -19.32
CA ASP A 167 0.86 32.06 -20.18
C ASP A 167 0.12 31.93 -21.53
N SER A 168 -0.42 30.78 -21.85
CA SER A 168 -1.37 30.61 -22.95
C SER A 168 -2.71 30.25 -22.37
N ALA A 169 -3.80 30.69 -22.98
CA ALA A 169 -5.18 30.40 -22.53
C ALA A 169 -5.31 28.96 -22.05
N GLN A 170 -5.46 28.80 -20.74
CA GLN A 170 -5.47 27.50 -20.05
C GLN A 170 -6.49 26.59 -20.72
N GLN A 171 -6.02 25.52 -21.35
CA GLN A 171 -6.89 24.61 -22.10
C GLN A 171 -7.62 23.68 -21.09
N TRP A 172 -8.59 24.24 -20.38
CA TRP A 172 -9.39 23.55 -19.37
C TRP A 172 -10.03 22.25 -19.89
N ASN A 173 -10.39 22.23 -21.19
CA ASN A 173 -10.91 21.04 -21.84
C ASN A 173 -9.92 19.86 -21.79
N LEU A 174 -8.63 20.12 -22.04
CA LEU A 174 -7.59 19.07 -21.96
C LEU A 174 -7.30 18.67 -20.52
N VAL A 175 -7.24 19.63 -19.61
CA VAL A 175 -7.05 19.34 -18.17
C VAL A 175 -8.16 18.44 -17.65
N MET A 176 -9.43 18.79 -17.95
CA MET A 176 -10.59 17.99 -17.51
C MET A 176 -10.62 16.61 -18.17
N ALA A 177 -10.33 16.52 -19.48
CA ALA A 177 -10.25 15.24 -20.17
C ALA A 177 -9.16 14.33 -19.56
N THR A 178 -7.97 14.88 -19.29
CA THR A 178 -6.87 14.15 -18.66
C THR A 178 -7.24 13.70 -17.24
N ALA A 179 -7.89 14.57 -16.46
CA ALA A 179 -8.35 14.23 -15.11
C ALA A 179 -9.39 13.10 -15.14
N MET A 180 -10.35 13.15 -16.06
CA MET A 180 -11.34 12.06 -16.23
C MET A 180 -10.67 10.74 -16.62
N LEU A 181 -9.72 10.76 -17.54
CA LEU A 181 -8.95 9.56 -17.89
C LEU A 181 -8.12 9.03 -16.71
N ALA A 182 -7.55 9.92 -15.91
CA ALA A 182 -6.78 9.55 -14.73
C ALA A 182 -7.65 8.94 -13.62
N MET A 183 -8.95 9.17 -13.60
CA MET A 183 -9.88 8.53 -12.65
C MET A 183 -10.25 7.09 -13.03
N VAL A 184 -10.09 6.70 -14.29
CA VAL A 184 -10.50 5.39 -14.80
C VAL A 184 -9.80 4.22 -14.08
N PRO A 185 -8.46 4.18 -13.92
CA PRO A 185 -7.81 3.05 -13.24
C PRO A 185 -8.23 2.86 -11.78
N PRO A 186 -8.28 3.89 -10.91
CA PRO A 186 -8.83 3.74 -9.56
C PRO A 186 -10.28 3.27 -9.54
N ALA A 187 -11.13 3.82 -10.42
CA ALA A 187 -12.53 3.41 -10.53
C ALA A 187 -12.67 1.93 -10.92
N LEU A 188 -11.87 1.46 -11.88
CA LEU A 188 -11.83 0.05 -12.27
C LEU A 188 -11.40 -0.85 -11.11
N VAL A 189 -10.36 -0.46 -10.35
CA VAL A 189 -9.91 -1.23 -9.19
C VAL A 189 -11.01 -1.34 -8.14
N VAL A 190 -11.72 -0.24 -7.83
CA VAL A 190 -12.85 -0.26 -6.90
C VAL A 190 -13.97 -1.16 -7.40
N MET A 191 -14.37 -1.04 -8.68
CA MET A 191 -15.44 -1.86 -9.28
C MET A 191 -15.09 -3.35 -9.30
N LEU A 192 -13.85 -3.72 -9.57
CA LEU A 192 -13.42 -5.12 -9.58
C LEU A 192 -13.37 -5.70 -8.17
N MET A 193 -12.94 -4.89 -7.19
CA MET A 193 -12.78 -5.35 -5.80
C MET A 193 -14.07 -5.33 -4.98
N GLN A 194 -15.12 -4.61 -5.40
CA GLN A 194 -16.39 -4.54 -4.65
C GLN A 194 -17.02 -5.90 -4.37
N LYS A 195 -16.86 -6.88 -5.25
CA LYS A 195 -17.38 -8.24 -5.04
C LYS A 195 -16.77 -8.93 -3.82
N TRP A 196 -15.50 -8.64 -3.51
CA TRP A 196 -14.80 -9.18 -2.34
C TRP A 196 -15.29 -8.55 -1.04
N PHE A 197 -15.66 -7.27 -1.07
CA PHE A 197 -16.26 -6.59 0.07
C PHE A 197 -17.65 -7.17 0.39
N ILE A 198 -18.49 -7.31 -0.60
CA ILE A 198 -19.85 -7.85 -0.44
C ILE A 198 -19.78 -9.27 0.13
N LYS A 199 -18.90 -10.12 -0.40
CA LYS A 199 -18.73 -11.49 0.08
C LYS A 199 -18.32 -11.52 1.55
N GLY A 200 -17.36 -10.69 1.97
CA GLY A 200 -16.92 -10.65 3.35
C GLY A 200 -17.97 -10.14 4.35
N LEU A 201 -18.87 -9.25 3.91
CA LEU A 201 -20.00 -8.81 4.74
C LEU A 201 -21.04 -9.92 4.93
N VAL A 202 -21.34 -10.67 3.89
CA VAL A 202 -22.34 -11.76 3.94
C VAL A 202 -21.81 -12.96 4.75
N ASP A 203 -20.50 -13.26 4.66
CA ASP A 203 -19.89 -14.37 5.40
C ASP A 203 -19.74 -14.06 6.90
N SER A 204 -19.76 -12.76 7.29
CA SER A 204 -19.67 -12.33 8.69
C SER A 204 -21.02 -12.38 9.44
N GLU A 205 -22.15 -12.51 8.74
CA GLU A 205 -23.48 -12.61 9.33
C GLU A 205 -23.97 -14.07 9.51
N LYS A 206 -23.17 -15.05 9.15
CA LYS A 206 -23.44 -16.50 9.39
C LYS A 206 -22.57 -17.05 10.49
#